data_164ba6455afe243c2c1474b0fc3d9e17
#
_entry.id   164ba6455afe243c2c1474b0fc3d9e17
#
_cell.length_a   1.000
_cell.length_b   1.000
_cell.length_c   1.000
_cell.angle_alpha   90.00
_cell.angle_beta   90.00
_cell.angle_gamma   90.00
#
_symmetry.space_group_name_H-M   'P 1'
#
loop_
_entity.id
_entity.type
_entity.pdbx_description
1 polymer ?
#
loop_
_entity_poly.entity_id
_entity_poly.type
_entity_poly.pdbx_seq_one_letter_code
_entity_poly.pdbx_strand_id
1 'polypeptide(L)'
;MLITNEYNYKTHRQNVIDGWSRNQFMAAKFIDILLVSLLITILYIAVSIIIGLSNSGASNDVWRFSYYTGLFALQTIAQLSIAFLIGFLVKRAFIALGLFIFYFIILENILVGLARNYANDIGRFLPLEISDRLIPLPAFLGKYDKEYYDKALAQISPHILYTILLTTVIWLICFRINSRRDL
;
A
#
# COMPACT_ATOMS: atom_id res chain seq x y z
N MET A 1 2.96 -3.46 13.06
CA MET A 1 3.12 -3.50 14.53
C MET A 1 2.09 -2.66 15.30
N LEU A 2 1.49 -1.63 14.72
CA LEU A 2 0.50 -0.76 15.39
C LEU A 2 -0.67 -1.52 16.04
N ILE A 3 -1.25 -2.50 15.37
CA ILE A 3 -2.37 -3.27 15.92
C ILE A 3 -1.92 -4.54 16.67
N THR A 4 -0.86 -5.20 16.21
CA THR A 4 -0.40 -6.47 16.80
C THR A 4 0.15 -6.30 18.22
N ASN A 5 0.79 -5.16 18.51
CA ASN A 5 1.25 -4.84 19.87
C ASN A 5 0.07 -4.63 20.83
N GLU A 6 -1.01 -4.04 20.39
CA GLU A 6 -2.20 -3.86 21.22
C GLU A 6 -2.86 -5.19 21.56
N TYR A 7 -2.83 -6.17 20.66
CA TYR A 7 -3.28 -7.54 20.98
C TYR A 7 -2.31 -8.26 21.91
N ASN A 8 -1.00 -8.11 21.73
CA ASN A 8 0.01 -8.75 22.59
C ASN A 8 -0.04 -8.21 24.03
N TYR A 9 -0.20 -6.91 24.19
CA TYR A 9 -0.25 -6.24 25.51
C TYR A 9 -1.68 -6.11 26.06
N LYS A 10 -2.69 -6.63 25.36
CA LYS A 10 -4.12 -6.57 25.72
C LYS A 10 -4.68 -5.15 25.91
N THR A 11 -4.00 -4.13 25.41
CA THR A 11 -4.42 -2.72 25.55
C THR A 11 -5.71 -2.42 24.78
N HIS A 12 -6.04 -3.20 23.73
CA HIS A 12 -7.32 -3.10 23.04
C HIS A 12 -8.53 -3.31 23.96
N ARG A 13 -8.41 -4.16 25.01
CA ARG A 13 -9.46 -4.38 26.01
C ARG A 13 -9.63 -3.16 26.92
N GLN A 14 -8.53 -2.49 27.24
CA GLN A 14 -8.54 -1.30 28.06
C GLN A 14 -9.29 -0.16 27.35
N ASN A 15 -9.07 0.02 26.06
CA ASN A 15 -9.79 1.02 25.25
C ASN A 15 -11.31 0.79 25.24
N VAL A 16 -11.76 -0.47 25.27
CA VAL A 16 -13.19 -0.79 25.35
C VAL A 16 -13.75 -0.55 26.77
N ILE A 17 -12.96 -0.84 27.82
CA ILE A 17 -13.34 -0.54 29.22
C ILE A 17 -13.46 0.98 29.40
N ASP A 18 -12.60 1.77 28.75
CA ASP A 18 -12.62 3.23 28.75
C ASP A 18 -13.79 3.83 27.91
N GLY A 19 -14.67 2.97 27.37
CA GLY A 19 -15.91 3.39 26.69
C GLY A 19 -15.80 3.58 25.18
N TRP A 20 -14.70 3.16 24.54
CA TRP A 20 -14.56 3.24 23.10
C TRP A 20 -15.44 2.20 22.40
N SER A 21 -16.20 2.64 21.41
CA SER A 21 -16.91 1.71 20.52
C SER A 21 -15.92 0.98 19.60
N ARG A 22 -16.27 -0.24 19.17
CA ARG A 22 -15.46 -1.04 18.23
C ARG A 22 -15.17 -0.30 16.93
N ASN A 23 -16.13 0.48 16.45
CA ASN A 23 -15.96 1.28 15.23
C ASN A 23 -15.01 2.45 15.43
N GLN A 24 -15.04 3.10 16.60
CA GLN A 24 -14.08 4.16 16.93
C GLN A 24 -12.66 3.63 16.98
N PHE A 25 -12.46 2.45 17.57
CA PHE A 25 -11.15 1.78 17.56
C PHE A 25 -10.63 1.54 16.14
N MET A 26 -11.45 0.98 15.25
CA MET A 26 -11.04 0.74 13.86
C MET A 26 -10.81 2.04 13.09
N ALA A 27 -11.64 3.06 13.33
CA ALA A 27 -11.46 4.37 12.73
C ALA A 27 -10.13 5.03 13.17
N ALA A 28 -9.76 4.91 14.45
CA ALA A 28 -8.47 5.38 14.94
C ALA A 28 -7.30 4.68 14.21
N LYS A 29 -7.39 3.35 14.00
CA LYS A 29 -6.36 2.61 13.25
C LYS A 29 -6.29 3.02 11.77
N PHE A 30 -7.41 3.36 11.17
CA PHE A 30 -7.43 3.93 9.82
C PHE A 30 -6.71 5.28 9.77
N ILE A 31 -6.99 6.14 10.74
CA ILE A 31 -6.31 7.44 10.87
C ILE A 31 -4.80 7.24 11.10
N ASP A 32 -4.39 6.29 11.94
CA ASP A 32 -2.97 5.96 12.14
C ASP A 32 -2.27 5.62 10.81
N ILE A 33 -2.91 4.80 9.96
CA ILE A 33 -2.37 4.45 8.63
C ILE A 33 -2.28 5.68 7.73
N LEU A 34 -3.29 6.54 7.72
CA LEU A 34 -3.26 7.78 6.95
C LEU A 34 -2.13 8.72 7.42
N LEU A 35 -1.93 8.85 8.72
CA LEU A 35 -0.84 9.66 9.29
C LEU A 35 0.54 9.11 8.93
N VAL A 36 0.73 7.79 9.03
CA VAL A 36 2.00 7.15 8.64
C VAL A 36 2.24 7.30 7.15
N SER A 37 1.23 7.11 6.30
CA SER A 37 1.36 7.29 4.86
C SER A 37 1.67 8.74 4.48
N LEU A 38 1.07 9.71 5.17
CA LEU A 38 1.36 11.14 5.00
C LEU A 38 2.83 11.44 5.34
N LEU A 39 3.31 10.92 6.49
CA LEU A 39 4.69 11.10 6.90
C LEU A 39 5.67 10.53 5.87
N ILE A 40 5.43 9.31 5.38
CA ILE A 40 6.24 8.68 4.34
C ILE A 40 6.20 9.50 3.04
N THR A 41 5.03 10.02 2.67
CA THR A 41 4.88 10.87 1.48
C THR A 41 5.64 12.19 1.62
N ILE A 42 5.64 12.81 2.80
CA ILE A 42 6.44 14.02 3.08
C ILE A 42 7.94 13.71 2.94
N LEU A 43 8.40 12.58 3.46
CA LEU A 43 9.79 12.16 3.29
C LEU A 43 10.15 11.93 1.82
N TYR A 44 9.25 11.30 1.04
CA TYR A 44 9.41 11.13 -0.39
C TYR A 44 9.54 12.48 -1.11
N ILE A 45 8.69 13.46 -0.78
CA ILE A 45 8.76 14.82 -1.34
C ILE A 45 10.11 15.47 -1.01
N ALA A 46 10.56 15.39 0.26
CA ALA A 46 11.82 15.97 0.68
C ALA A 46 13.01 15.40 -0.09
N VAL A 47 13.08 14.08 -0.20
CA VAL A 47 14.14 13.38 -0.97
C VAL A 47 14.09 13.75 -2.45
N SER A 48 12.89 13.79 -3.03
CA SER A 48 12.70 14.12 -4.44
C SER A 48 13.12 15.57 -4.76
N ILE A 49 12.86 16.51 -3.86
CA ILE A 49 13.31 17.91 -3.99
C ILE A 49 14.84 18.00 -3.92
N ILE A 50 15.47 17.33 -2.94
CA ILE A 50 16.93 17.33 -2.79
C ILE A 50 17.61 16.80 -4.05
N ILE A 51 17.12 15.67 -4.60
CA ILE A 51 17.68 15.08 -5.82
C ILE A 51 17.38 15.98 -7.04
N GLY A 52 16.19 16.54 -7.12
CA GLY A 52 15.79 17.44 -8.22
C GLY A 52 16.62 18.72 -8.29
N LEU A 53 16.92 19.33 -7.13
CA LEU A 53 17.78 20.52 -7.06
C LEU A 53 19.23 20.23 -7.46
N SER A 54 19.69 19.01 -7.22
CA SER A 54 21.03 18.56 -7.63
C SER A 54 21.16 18.36 -9.15
N ASN A 55 20.04 18.14 -9.85
CA ASN A 55 19.97 17.91 -11.27
C ASN A 55 19.29 19.12 -11.97
N SER A 56 20.06 20.14 -12.29
CA SER A 56 19.64 21.47 -12.74
C SER A 56 18.82 21.57 -14.06
N GLY A 57 18.19 20.51 -14.52
CA GLY A 57 17.33 20.47 -15.71
C GLY A 57 15.84 20.22 -15.46
N ALA A 58 15.43 19.97 -14.21
CA ALA A 58 14.11 19.41 -13.91
C ALA A 58 13.04 20.43 -13.45
N SER A 59 13.32 21.74 -13.52
CA SER A 59 12.48 22.78 -12.89
C SER A 59 11.12 23.02 -13.55
N ASN A 60 10.82 22.43 -14.71
CA ASN A 60 9.60 22.75 -15.46
C ASN A 60 8.43 21.77 -15.30
N ASP A 61 8.58 20.69 -14.56
CA ASP A 61 7.57 19.62 -14.46
C ASP A 61 6.91 19.49 -13.07
N VAL A 62 6.58 20.60 -12.42
CA VAL A 62 5.92 20.59 -11.08
C VAL A 62 4.63 19.79 -11.07
N TRP A 63 3.86 19.84 -12.17
CA TRP A 63 2.62 19.06 -12.30
C TRP A 63 2.86 17.54 -12.36
N ARG A 64 3.89 17.12 -13.07
CA ARG A 64 4.29 15.71 -13.08
C ARG A 64 4.73 15.23 -11.71
N PHE A 65 5.50 16.05 -10.99
CA PHE A 65 5.93 15.76 -9.64
C PHE A 65 4.74 15.58 -8.69
N SER A 66 3.74 16.50 -8.73
CA SER A 66 2.53 16.42 -7.91
C SER A 66 1.72 15.16 -8.22
N TYR A 67 1.56 14.80 -9.49
CA TYR A 67 0.86 13.59 -9.90
C TYR A 67 1.52 12.32 -9.36
N TYR A 68 2.83 12.17 -9.54
CA TYR A 68 3.56 10.99 -9.04
C TYR A 68 3.61 10.92 -7.50
N THR A 69 3.64 12.07 -6.84
CA THR A 69 3.52 12.13 -5.38
C THR A 69 2.17 11.61 -4.92
N GLY A 70 1.09 11.97 -5.61
CA GLY A 70 -0.25 11.43 -5.33
C GLY A 70 -0.34 9.92 -5.55
N LEU A 71 0.26 9.39 -6.61
CA LEU A 71 0.33 7.95 -6.88
C LEU A 71 1.12 7.22 -5.79
N PHE A 72 2.25 7.77 -5.35
CA PHE A 72 3.05 7.21 -4.26
C PHE A 72 2.29 7.19 -2.94
N ALA A 73 1.56 8.26 -2.62
CA ALA A 73 0.71 8.30 -1.43
C ALA A 73 -0.38 7.19 -1.47
N LEU A 74 -1.06 7.05 -2.62
CA LEU A 74 -2.09 6.02 -2.81
C LEU A 74 -1.51 4.61 -2.69
N GLN A 75 -0.35 4.35 -3.29
CA GLN A 75 0.37 3.08 -3.18
C GLN A 75 0.70 2.78 -1.71
N THR A 76 1.26 3.76 -0.99
CA THR A 76 1.64 3.60 0.41
C THR A 76 0.43 3.27 1.29
N ILE A 77 -0.71 3.97 1.09
CA ILE A 77 -1.95 3.69 1.81
C ILE A 77 -2.43 2.25 1.54
N ALA A 78 -2.41 1.81 0.29
CA ALA A 78 -2.85 0.47 -0.09
C ALA A 78 -1.96 -0.62 0.54
N GLN A 79 -0.64 -0.50 0.44
CA GLN A 79 0.30 -1.46 1.00
C GLN A 79 0.24 -1.53 2.53
N LEU A 80 0.13 -0.37 3.21
CA LEU A 80 -0.06 -0.32 4.66
C LEU A 80 -1.41 -0.93 5.08
N SER A 81 -2.45 -0.78 4.27
CA SER A 81 -3.76 -1.40 4.52
C SER A 81 -3.70 -2.93 4.40
N ILE A 82 -2.96 -3.46 3.43
CA ILE A 82 -2.72 -4.91 3.29
C ILE A 82 -1.91 -5.43 4.49
N ALA A 83 -0.82 -4.75 4.84
CA ALA A 83 -0.01 -5.10 6.02
C ALA A 83 -0.83 -5.06 7.31
N PHE A 84 -1.73 -4.08 7.45
CA PHE A 84 -2.65 -3.97 8.56
C PHE A 84 -3.63 -5.15 8.61
N LEU A 85 -4.24 -5.52 7.48
CA LEU A 85 -5.15 -6.67 7.41
C LEU A 85 -4.46 -7.96 7.87
N ILE A 86 -3.24 -8.23 7.40
CA ILE A 86 -2.46 -9.39 7.82
C ILE A 86 -2.19 -9.33 9.34
N GLY A 87 -1.75 -8.19 9.86
CA GLY A 87 -1.52 -7.99 11.29
C GLY A 87 -2.78 -8.15 12.14
N PHE A 88 -3.91 -7.68 11.65
CA PHE A 88 -5.22 -7.80 12.30
C PHE A 88 -5.73 -9.24 12.36
N LEU A 89 -5.45 -10.05 11.33
CA LEU A 89 -5.84 -11.47 11.29
C LEU A 89 -4.95 -12.33 12.20
N VAL A 90 -3.63 -12.11 12.13
CA VAL A 90 -2.63 -12.98 12.79
C VAL A 90 -2.47 -12.66 14.28
N LYS A 91 -2.70 -11.42 14.71
CA LYS A 91 -2.58 -10.94 16.11
C LYS A 91 -1.18 -11.05 16.75
N ARG A 92 -0.20 -11.67 16.09
CA ARG A 92 1.19 -11.82 16.56
C ARG A 92 2.14 -11.03 15.68
N ALA A 93 2.86 -10.05 16.27
CA ALA A 93 3.68 -9.08 15.53
C ALA A 93 4.73 -9.74 14.64
N PHE A 94 5.53 -10.66 15.17
CA PHE A 94 6.60 -11.32 14.41
C PHE A 94 6.07 -12.20 13.27
N ILE A 95 4.98 -12.94 13.53
CA ILE A 95 4.39 -13.80 12.51
C ILE A 95 3.75 -12.95 11.41
N ALA A 96 3.04 -11.89 11.77
CA ALA A 96 2.43 -10.97 10.80
C ALA A 96 3.48 -10.29 9.91
N LEU A 97 4.59 -9.84 10.51
CA LEU A 97 5.70 -9.25 9.78
C LEU A 97 6.34 -10.27 8.83
N GLY A 98 6.65 -11.46 9.33
CA GLY A 98 7.22 -12.53 8.51
C GLY A 98 6.32 -12.94 7.36
N LEU A 99 5.01 -13.08 7.59
CA LEU A 99 4.03 -13.39 6.55
C LEU A 99 3.93 -12.28 5.51
N PHE A 100 3.93 -10.99 5.94
CA PHE A 100 3.88 -9.87 5.00
C PHE A 100 5.13 -9.83 4.13
N ILE A 101 6.33 -9.98 4.71
CA ILE A 101 7.59 -9.99 3.96
C ILE A 101 7.65 -11.18 3.00
N PHE A 102 7.27 -12.37 3.47
CA PHE A 102 7.22 -13.57 2.63
C PHE A 102 6.25 -13.42 1.46
N TYR A 103 5.05 -12.87 1.72
CA TYR A 103 4.07 -12.59 0.69
C TYR A 103 4.60 -11.58 -0.33
N PHE A 104 5.13 -10.44 0.14
CA PHE A 104 5.63 -9.34 -0.69
C PHE A 104 6.83 -9.74 -1.56
N ILE A 105 7.84 -10.39 -0.97
CA ILE A 105 9.09 -10.66 -1.69
C ILE A 105 9.01 -11.94 -2.52
N ILE A 106 8.35 -12.98 -2.01
CA ILE A 106 8.46 -14.33 -2.58
C ILE A 106 7.16 -14.71 -3.29
N LEU A 107 6.05 -14.75 -2.55
CA LEU A 107 4.84 -15.39 -3.03
C LEU A 107 4.21 -14.60 -4.18
N GLU A 108 4.08 -13.31 -4.05
CA GLU A 108 3.45 -12.49 -5.08
C GLU A 108 4.30 -12.40 -6.34
N ASN A 109 5.61 -12.23 -6.22
CA ASN A 109 6.51 -12.21 -7.38
C ASN A 109 6.50 -13.53 -8.17
N ILE A 110 6.43 -14.67 -7.47
CA ILE A 110 6.28 -15.98 -8.13
C ILE A 110 4.92 -16.07 -8.84
N LEU A 111 3.84 -15.67 -8.18
CA LEU A 111 2.50 -15.72 -8.77
C LEU A 111 2.37 -14.79 -9.98
N VAL A 112 2.91 -13.58 -9.91
CA VAL A 112 2.93 -12.63 -11.05
C VAL A 112 3.73 -13.23 -12.21
N GLY A 113 4.92 -13.80 -11.95
CA GLY A 113 5.75 -14.43 -12.95
C GLY A 113 5.05 -15.63 -13.62
N LEU A 114 4.41 -16.50 -12.85
CA LEU A 114 3.63 -17.63 -13.38
C LEU A 114 2.42 -17.13 -14.19
N ALA A 115 1.66 -16.16 -13.66
CA ALA A 115 0.51 -15.63 -14.34
C ALA A 115 0.88 -14.95 -15.67
N ARG A 116 2.00 -14.26 -15.73
CA ARG A 116 2.53 -13.65 -16.96
C ARG A 116 2.83 -14.69 -18.04
N ASN A 117 3.37 -15.84 -17.64
CA ASN A 117 3.75 -16.89 -18.60
C ASN A 117 2.58 -17.76 -19.03
N TYR A 118 1.60 -18.03 -18.15
CA TYR A 118 0.56 -19.05 -18.39
C TYR A 118 -0.86 -18.47 -18.48
N ALA A 119 -1.09 -17.26 -17.99
CA ALA A 119 -2.45 -16.74 -17.78
C ALA A 119 -2.65 -15.30 -18.27
N ASN A 120 -1.98 -14.88 -19.35
CA ASN A 120 -2.19 -13.60 -20.02
C ASN A 120 -2.18 -12.38 -19.07
N ASP A 121 -1.20 -12.34 -18.15
CA ASP A 121 -0.97 -11.24 -17.18
C ASP A 121 -2.12 -11.02 -16.15
N ILE A 122 -2.85 -12.08 -15.79
CA ILE A 122 -3.84 -12.01 -14.69
C ILE A 122 -3.17 -11.63 -13.37
N GLY A 123 -1.87 -11.86 -13.22
CA GLY A 123 -1.07 -11.46 -12.06
C GLY A 123 -1.17 -9.97 -11.71
N ARG A 124 -1.49 -9.11 -12.67
CA ARG A 124 -1.71 -7.66 -12.45
C ARG A 124 -2.84 -7.33 -11.44
N PHE A 125 -3.71 -8.29 -11.15
CA PHE A 125 -4.81 -8.12 -10.19
C PHE A 125 -4.45 -8.63 -8.78
N LEU A 126 -3.23 -9.08 -8.55
CA LEU A 126 -2.77 -9.44 -7.21
C LEU A 126 -2.70 -8.18 -6.31
N PRO A 127 -2.97 -8.32 -5.02
CA PRO A 127 -3.20 -7.17 -4.14
C PRO A 127 -2.06 -6.15 -4.08
N LEU A 128 -0.81 -6.59 -4.02
CA LEU A 128 0.33 -5.67 -4.00
C LEU A 128 0.68 -5.19 -5.41
N GLU A 129 0.64 -6.08 -6.41
CA GLU A 129 0.91 -5.75 -7.81
C GLU A 129 -0.03 -4.65 -8.34
N ILE A 130 -1.31 -4.64 -7.91
CA ILE A 130 -2.26 -3.57 -8.23
C ILE A 130 -1.70 -2.21 -7.84
N SER A 131 -1.14 -2.12 -6.63
CA SER A 131 -0.58 -0.87 -6.12
C SER A 131 0.82 -0.58 -6.67
N ASP A 132 1.62 -1.60 -6.95
CA ASP A 132 2.98 -1.43 -7.46
C ASP A 132 2.99 -0.86 -8.89
N ARG A 133 1.98 -1.18 -9.69
CA ARG A 133 1.83 -0.63 -11.05
C ARG A 133 1.38 0.85 -11.10
N LEU A 134 1.15 1.48 -9.96
CA LEU A 134 0.88 2.92 -9.88
C LEU A 134 2.13 3.75 -10.15
N ILE A 135 3.31 3.25 -9.77
CA ILE A 135 4.57 3.99 -9.97
C ILE A 135 5.13 3.64 -11.34
N PRO A 136 5.40 4.65 -12.17
CA PRO A 136 5.94 4.42 -13.49
C PRO A 136 7.33 3.83 -13.42
N LEU A 137 7.65 2.97 -14.39
CA LEU A 137 8.99 2.47 -14.59
C LEU A 137 9.97 3.62 -14.85
N PRO A 138 11.24 3.48 -14.43
CA PRO A 138 12.26 4.48 -14.71
C PRO A 138 12.38 4.78 -16.21
N ALA A 139 12.40 6.06 -16.57
CA ALA A 139 12.36 6.52 -17.96
C ALA A 139 13.50 5.96 -18.83
N PHE A 140 14.64 5.58 -18.25
CA PHE A 140 15.75 4.99 -18.99
C PHE A 140 15.38 3.61 -19.58
N LEU A 141 14.43 2.87 -18.99
CA LEU A 141 13.95 1.60 -19.54
C LEU A 141 13.22 1.76 -20.86
N GLY A 142 12.55 2.89 -21.08
CA GLY A 142 11.91 3.21 -22.36
C GLY A 142 12.89 3.35 -23.54
N LYS A 143 14.19 3.46 -23.27
CA LYS A 143 15.24 3.46 -24.31
C LYS A 143 15.53 2.04 -24.83
N TYR A 144 15.30 1.02 -24.00
CA TYR A 144 15.56 -0.38 -24.35
C TYR A 144 14.32 -1.07 -24.92
N ASP A 145 13.14 -0.81 -24.35
CA ASP A 145 11.85 -1.35 -24.80
C ASP A 145 10.76 -0.29 -24.66
N LYS A 146 10.56 0.46 -25.73
CA LYS A 146 9.58 1.54 -25.77
C LYS A 146 8.15 1.03 -25.71
N GLU A 147 7.86 -0.10 -26.36
CA GLU A 147 6.51 -0.67 -26.40
C GLU A 147 6.07 -1.14 -25.00
N TYR A 148 6.97 -1.81 -24.28
CA TYR A 148 6.71 -2.24 -22.90
C TYR A 148 6.52 -1.03 -21.97
N TYR A 149 7.35 0.01 -22.13
CA TYR A 149 7.26 1.22 -21.32
C TYR A 149 5.94 1.96 -21.56
N ASP A 150 5.53 2.15 -22.79
CA ASP A 150 4.28 2.83 -23.15
C ASP A 150 3.06 2.04 -22.65
N LYS A 151 3.08 0.71 -22.75
CA LYS A 151 2.05 -0.16 -22.17
C LYS A 151 1.97 -0.04 -20.65
N ALA A 152 3.10 0.01 -19.97
CA ALA A 152 3.15 0.18 -18.51
C ALA A 152 2.56 1.55 -18.08
N LEU A 153 2.89 2.63 -18.80
CA LEU A 153 2.30 3.95 -18.53
C LEU A 153 0.79 3.98 -18.75
N ALA A 154 0.29 3.34 -19.80
CA ALA A 154 -1.14 3.29 -20.09
C ALA A 154 -1.94 2.51 -19.02
N GLN A 155 -1.28 1.60 -18.30
CA GLN A 155 -1.91 0.81 -17.23
C GLN A 155 -2.07 1.58 -15.92
N ILE A 156 -1.37 2.69 -15.71
CA ILE A 156 -1.46 3.46 -14.45
C ILE A 156 -2.89 3.92 -14.18
N SER A 157 -3.58 4.47 -15.18
CA SER A 157 -4.94 5.01 -15.01
C SER A 157 -5.95 3.99 -14.48
N PRO A 158 -6.11 2.77 -15.06
CA PRO A 158 -7.01 1.78 -14.51
C PRO A 158 -6.56 1.26 -13.14
N HIS A 159 -5.25 1.19 -12.86
CA HIS A 159 -4.74 0.71 -11.57
C HIS A 159 -5.03 1.68 -10.41
N ILE A 160 -5.21 2.98 -10.67
CA ILE A 160 -5.70 3.93 -9.66
C ILE A 160 -7.06 3.47 -9.12
N LEU A 161 -8.00 3.16 -10.02
CA LEU A 161 -9.33 2.71 -9.63
C LEU A 161 -9.26 1.37 -8.87
N TYR A 162 -8.48 0.42 -9.38
CA TYR A 162 -8.33 -0.89 -8.74
C TYR A 162 -7.72 -0.77 -7.34
N THR A 163 -6.73 0.11 -7.15
CA THR A 163 -6.09 0.35 -5.83
C THR A 163 -7.07 0.98 -4.84
N ILE A 164 -7.88 1.95 -5.27
CA ILE A 164 -8.91 2.55 -4.42
C ILE A 164 -9.95 1.52 -4.02
N LEU A 165 -10.44 0.71 -4.98
CA LEU A 165 -11.40 -0.36 -4.71
C LEU A 165 -10.83 -1.40 -3.73
N LEU A 166 -9.61 -1.87 -3.98
CA LEU A 166 -8.93 -2.82 -3.12
C LEU A 166 -8.81 -2.29 -1.68
N THR A 167 -8.31 -1.07 -1.53
CA THR A 167 -8.15 -0.43 -0.21
C THR A 167 -9.49 -0.30 0.51
N THR A 168 -10.54 0.12 -0.20
CA THR A 168 -11.88 0.22 0.35
C THR A 168 -12.41 -1.13 0.81
N VAL A 169 -12.26 -2.18 -0.01
CA VAL A 169 -12.68 -3.54 0.33
C VAL A 169 -11.92 -4.06 1.56
N ILE A 170 -10.63 -3.85 1.65
CA ILE A 170 -9.82 -4.23 2.81
C ILE A 170 -10.39 -3.60 4.08
N TRP A 171 -10.67 -2.30 4.06
CA TRP A 171 -11.21 -1.62 5.23
C TRP A 171 -12.62 -2.07 5.59
N LEU A 172 -13.49 -2.30 4.61
CA LEU A 172 -14.81 -2.88 4.85
C LEU A 172 -14.71 -4.26 5.53
N ILE A 173 -13.79 -5.10 5.08
CA ILE A 173 -13.51 -6.40 5.69
C ILE A 173 -13.03 -6.21 7.13
N CYS A 174 -12.10 -5.31 7.39
CA CYS A 174 -11.58 -5.02 8.73
C CYS A 174 -12.69 -4.56 9.69
N PHE A 175 -13.53 -3.61 9.27
CA PHE A 175 -14.66 -3.14 10.06
C PHE A 175 -15.67 -4.26 10.33
N ARG A 176 -16.01 -5.07 9.32
CA ARG A 176 -16.95 -6.17 9.48
C ARG A 176 -16.43 -7.28 10.40
N ILE A 177 -15.17 -7.65 10.27
CA ILE A 177 -14.56 -8.64 11.17
C ILE A 177 -14.52 -8.11 12.61
N ASN A 178 -14.15 -6.85 12.80
CA ASN A 178 -14.09 -6.23 14.12
C ASN A 178 -15.46 -6.16 14.80
N SER A 179 -16.53 -5.90 14.04
CA SER A 179 -17.89 -5.85 14.57
C SER A 179 -18.43 -7.21 15.02
N ARG A 180 -17.93 -8.32 14.42
CA ARG A 180 -18.38 -9.70 14.69
C ARG A 180 -17.50 -10.46 15.67
N ARG A 181 -16.30 -9.96 15.98
CA ARG A 181 -15.41 -10.62 16.96
C ARG A 181 -15.90 -10.34 18.37
N ASP A 182 -16.10 -11.41 19.15
CA ASP A 182 -16.25 -11.31 20.59
C ASP A 182 -14.90 -10.95 21.23
N LEU A 183 -14.94 -10.08 22.24
CA LEU A 183 -13.78 -9.57 22.98
C LEU A 183 -13.24 -10.59 23.97
#